data_f25544fe90ec0decf24bd8ecb968ea54
#
_entry.id   f25544fe90ec0decf24bd8ecb968ea54
#
_cell.length_a   1.000
_cell.length_b   1.000
_cell.length_c   1.000
_cell.angle_alpha   90.00
_cell.angle_beta   90.00
_cell.angle_gamma   90.00
#
_symmetry.space_group_name_H-M   'P 1'
#
loop_
_entity.id
_entity.type
_entity.pdbx_description
1 polymer ?
#
loop_
_entity_poly.entity_id
_entity_poly.type
_entity_poly.pdbx_seq_one_letter_code
_entity_poly.pdbx_strand_id
1 'polypeptide(L)'
;QKPDYELRKKIVEQKTEELNKLHNDRIIISKEIQNYISTEIITSVRELVGAINRIVSFSRIYNKNPSLAETKVVLKDLLNITENKVTIDLIQTLVCRFFKISKNEMLSSRRSRYLVRPRQTAIYLTKILTSKSLPEIGREFSNRDHTTIIHSVKTIEKLKEKDPEMVENINKLKNQILYNNKDYEI
;
A
#
# COMPACT_ATOMS: atom_id res chain seq x y z
N GLN A 1 2.05 -0.30 -18.88
CA GLN A 1 3.13 -0.78 -18.00
C GLN A 1 3.33 0.22 -16.88
N LYS A 2 3.47 -0.26 -15.63
CA LYS A 2 3.82 0.62 -14.50
C LYS A 2 5.29 1.00 -14.62
N PRO A 3 5.64 2.27 -14.36
CA PRO A 3 7.03 2.70 -14.41
C PRO A 3 7.82 2.02 -13.29
N ASP A 4 9.03 1.57 -13.60
CA ASP A 4 9.98 1.12 -12.60
C ASP A 4 10.51 2.31 -11.75
N TYR A 5 11.33 2.03 -10.75
CA TYR A 5 11.83 3.06 -9.84
C TYR A 5 12.65 4.14 -10.58
N GLU A 6 13.53 3.75 -11.47
CA GLU A 6 14.40 4.68 -12.22
C GLU A 6 13.58 5.56 -13.17
N LEU A 7 12.57 4.98 -13.82
CA LEU A 7 11.68 5.74 -14.69
C LEU A 7 10.85 6.75 -13.87
N ARG A 8 10.35 6.35 -12.68
CA ARG A 8 9.64 7.29 -11.79
C ARG A 8 10.51 8.46 -11.39
N LYS A 9 11.77 8.22 -11.08
CA LYS A 9 12.74 9.25 -10.72
C LYS A 9 12.97 10.25 -11.86
N LYS A 10 13.17 9.74 -13.08
CA LYS A 10 13.27 10.57 -14.28
C LYS A 10 12.01 11.41 -14.53
N ILE A 11 10.83 10.83 -14.31
CA ILE A 11 9.56 11.56 -14.45
C ILE A 11 9.49 12.71 -13.44
N VAL A 12 9.91 12.49 -12.19
CA VAL A 12 9.94 13.54 -11.15
C VAL A 12 10.86 14.69 -11.59
N GLU A 13 12.07 14.38 -12.03
CA GLU A 13 13.04 15.38 -12.51
C GLU A 13 12.48 16.18 -13.70
N GLN A 14 12.09 15.50 -14.77
CA GLN A 14 11.56 16.13 -15.99
C GLN A 14 10.33 16.99 -15.72
N LYS A 15 9.39 16.49 -14.89
CA LYS A 15 8.17 17.24 -14.60
C LYS A 15 8.44 18.48 -13.74
N THR A 16 9.39 18.40 -12.82
CA THR A 16 9.82 19.58 -12.04
C THR A 16 10.44 20.65 -12.93
N GLU A 17 11.32 20.25 -13.86
CA GLU A 17 11.91 21.18 -14.81
C GLU A 17 10.87 21.81 -15.75
N GLU A 18 9.93 21.03 -16.25
CA GLU A 18 8.83 21.52 -17.09
C GLU A 18 7.99 22.59 -16.36
N LEU A 19 7.62 22.31 -15.11
CA LEU A 19 6.85 23.26 -14.30
C LEU A 19 7.62 24.52 -13.96
N ASN A 20 8.92 24.41 -13.69
CA ASN A 20 9.80 25.56 -13.47
C ASN A 20 9.90 26.45 -14.72
N LYS A 21 10.04 25.85 -15.90
CA LYS A 21 10.08 26.60 -17.18
C LYS A 21 8.75 27.28 -17.46
N LEU A 22 7.63 26.59 -17.26
CA LEU A 22 6.29 27.09 -17.52
C LEU A 22 5.94 28.31 -16.68
N HIS A 23 6.43 28.38 -15.45
CA HIS A 23 6.04 29.42 -14.48
C HIS A 23 7.20 30.34 -14.10
N ASN A 24 8.35 30.21 -14.76
CA ASN A 24 9.59 30.95 -14.43
C ASN A 24 10.01 30.80 -12.94
N ASP A 25 9.77 29.64 -12.37
CA ASP A 25 10.08 29.29 -10.98
C ASP A 25 11.48 28.64 -10.89
N ARG A 26 12.06 28.67 -9.68
CA ARG A 26 13.29 27.96 -9.32
C ARG A 26 13.07 27.01 -8.15
N ILE A 27 12.07 26.15 -8.28
CA ILE A 27 11.73 25.17 -7.26
C ILE A 27 12.69 23.98 -7.38
N ILE A 28 13.36 23.65 -6.29
CA ILE A 28 14.28 22.51 -6.20
C ILE A 28 13.64 21.44 -5.35
N ILE A 29 13.38 20.29 -5.96
CA ILE A 29 13.01 19.07 -5.25
C ILE A 29 14.31 18.31 -4.95
N SER A 30 14.68 18.21 -3.66
CA SER A 30 15.90 17.55 -3.24
C SER A 30 15.91 16.07 -3.65
N LYS A 31 17.10 15.48 -3.80
CA LYS A 31 17.25 14.03 -4.12
C LYS A 31 16.54 13.14 -3.08
N GLU A 32 16.52 13.57 -1.83
CA GLU A 32 15.83 12.86 -0.75
C GLU A 32 14.32 12.82 -0.98
N ILE A 33 13.71 13.94 -1.38
CA ILE A 33 12.29 14.06 -1.71
C ILE A 33 11.98 13.27 -2.98
N GLN A 34 12.84 13.36 -4.01
CA GLN A 34 12.69 12.56 -5.24
C GLN A 34 12.66 11.06 -4.95
N ASN A 35 13.60 10.58 -4.11
CA ASN A 35 13.65 9.20 -3.68
C ASN A 35 12.38 8.81 -2.93
N TYR A 36 11.94 9.65 -1.97
CA TYR A 36 10.72 9.43 -1.20
C TYR A 36 9.49 9.30 -2.11
N ILE A 37 9.25 10.26 -3.01
CA ILE A 37 8.11 10.23 -3.94
C ILE A 37 8.17 8.98 -4.82
N SER A 38 9.35 8.67 -5.38
CA SER A 38 9.54 7.53 -6.28
C SER A 38 9.38 6.18 -5.56
N THR A 39 9.59 6.11 -4.26
CA THR A 39 9.40 4.91 -3.43
C THR A 39 7.94 4.75 -3.00
N GLU A 40 7.31 5.82 -2.53
CA GLU A 40 5.97 5.76 -1.96
C GLU A 40 4.86 5.77 -3.04
N ILE A 41 5.05 6.51 -4.14
CA ILE A 41 4.04 6.64 -5.19
C ILE A 41 4.36 5.71 -6.35
N ILE A 42 3.92 4.47 -6.21
CA ILE A 42 4.18 3.38 -7.16
C ILE A 42 2.96 3.00 -8.00
N THR A 43 1.83 3.64 -7.77
CA THR A 43 0.52 3.28 -8.33
C THR A 43 0.35 3.70 -9.79
N SER A 44 0.62 4.95 -10.13
CA SER A 44 0.50 5.45 -11.49
C SER A 44 1.31 6.73 -11.74
N VAL A 45 1.66 6.97 -13.01
CA VAL A 45 2.28 8.23 -13.44
C VAL A 45 1.38 9.43 -13.10
N ARG A 46 0.06 9.30 -13.19
CA ARG A 46 -0.88 10.37 -12.85
C ARG A 46 -0.77 10.78 -11.38
N GLU A 47 -0.68 9.84 -10.47
CA GLU A 47 -0.52 10.11 -9.04
C GLU A 47 0.85 10.73 -8.73
N LEU A 48 1.89 10.24 -9.42
CA LEU A 48 3.23 10.81 -9.32
C LEU A 48 3.26 12.28 -9.76
N VAL A 49 2.65 12.60 -10.90
CA VAL A 49 2.50 13.98 -11.40
C VAL A 49 1.64 14.82 -10.45
N GLY A 50 0.57 14.25 -9.90
CA GLY A 50 -0.27 14.92 -8.89
C GLY A 50 0.50 15.29 -7.63
N ALA A 51 1.39 14.41 -7.16
CA ALA A 51 2.27 14.68 -6.03
C ALA A 51 3.25 15.82 -6.31
N ILE A 52 3.88 15.81 -7.49
CA ILE A 52 4.80 16.87 -7.90
C ILE A 52 4.07 18.22 -7.97
N ASN A 53 2.89 18.26 -8.57
CA ASN A 53 2.08 19.48 -8.64
C ASN A 53 1.74 20.03 -7.25
N ARG A 54 1.41 19.18 -6.27
CA ARG A 54 1.15 19.60 -4.88
C ARG A 54 2.40 20.19 -4.22
N ILE A 55 3.56 19.57 -4.41
CA ILE A 55 4.83 20.05 -3.87
C ILE A 55 5.20 21.40 -4.49
N VAL A 56 5.07 21.54 -5.80
CA VAL A 56 5.31 22.79 -6.52
C VAL A 56 4.36 23.89 -6.06
N SER A 57 3.07 23.58 -5.89
CA SER A 57 2.08 24.54 -5.37
C SER A 57 2.42 24.98 -3.94
N PHE A 58 2.82 24.04 -3.08
CA PHE A 58 3.29 24.35 -1.72
C PHE A 58 4.49 25.31 -1.76
N SER A 59 5.50 25.00 -2.59
CA SER A 59 6.69 25.87 -2.74
C SER A 59 6.34 27.28 -3.18
N ARG A 60 5.38 27.44 -4.08
CA ARG A 60 4.89 28.74 -4.55
C ARG A 60 4.17 29.51 -3.47
N ILE A 61 3.23 28.86 -2.76
CA ILE A 61 2.43 29.50 -1.70
C ILE A 61 3.34 30.01 -0.57
N TYR A 62 4.31 29.21 -0.17
CA TYR A 62 5.20 29.54 0.95
C TYR A 62 6.52 30.19 0.53
N ASN A 63 6.75 30.35 -0.77
CA ASN A 63 7.98 30.92 -1.36
C ASN A 63 9.26 30.25 -0.83
N LYS A 64 9.26 28.93 -0.70
CA LYS A 64 10.41 28.15 -0.23
C LYS A 64 10.40 26.73 -0.80
N ASN A 65 11.58 26.11 -0.89
CA ASN A 65 11.70 24.69 -1.20
C ASN A 65 11.24 23.85 0.01
N PRO A 66 10.42 22.81 -0.19
CA PRO A 66 9.92 22.01 0.92
C PRO A 66 11.02 21.11 1.51
N SER A 67 10.96 20.89 2.81
CA SER A 67 11.70 19.82 3.48
C SER A 67 11.00 18.47 3.27
N LEU A 68 11.70 17.37 3.57
CA LEU A 68 11.08 16.04 3.55
C LEU A 68 9.90 15.92 4.52
N ALA A 69 9.99 16.54 5.70
CA ALA A 69 8.91 16.53 6.68
C ALA A 69 7.66 17.26 6.16
N GLU A 70 7.83 18.42 5.54
CA GLU A 70 6.74 19.18 4.92
C GLU A 70 6.15 18.42 3.72
N THR A 71 7.00 17.79 2.90
CA THR A 71 6.57 16.96 1.79
C THR A 71 5.67 15.80 2.26
N LYS A 72 6.03 15.13 3.34
CA LYS A 72 5.20 14.07 3.95
C LYS A 72 3.84 14.58 4.39
N VAL A 73 3.77 15.78 4.97
CA VAL A 73 2.50 16.41 5.36
C VAL A 73 1.66 16.76 4.13
N VAL A 74 2.27 17.40 3.11
CA VAL A 74 1.60 17.81 1.86
C VAL A 74 1.04 16.63 1.08
N LEU A 75 1.74 15.49 1.11
CA LEU A 75 1.36 14.28 0.40
C LEU A 75 0.54 13.30 1.25
N LYS A 76 0.30 13.59 2.54
CA LYS A 76 -0.39 12.69 3.47
C LYS A 76 -1.73 12.20 2.93
N ASP A 77 -2.56 13.11 2.43
CA ASP A 77 -3.87 12.75 1.89
C ASP A 77 -3.78 11.92 0.62
N LEU A 78 -2.77 12.17 -0.22
CA LEU A 78 -2.55 11.43 -1.45
C LEU A 78 -2.04 10.01 -1.16
N LEU A 79 -1.19 9.85 -0.14
CA LEU A 79 -0.72 8.56 0.33
C LEU A 79 -1.82 7.81 1.12
N ASN A 80 -2.59 8.51 1.95
CA ASN A 80 -3.73 7.94 2.68
C ASN A 80 -4.89 7.52 1.76
N ILE A 81 -5.07 8.15 0.60
CA ILE A 81 -6.04 7.70 -0.41
C ILE A 81 -5.63 6.32 -0.94
N THR A 82 -4.34 6.04 -1.02
CA THR A 82 -3.84 4.71 -1.38
C THR A 82 -4.05 3.70 -0.24
N GLU A 83 -3.87 4.11 1.02
CA GLU A 83 -4.15 3.29 2.21
C GLU A 83 -5.66 3.09 2.43
N ASN A 84 -6.49 4.11 2.22
CA ASN A 84 -7.95 4.02 2.38
C ASN A 84 -8.66 3.15 1.32
N LYS A 85 -7.96 2.77 0.25
CA LYS A 85 -8.49 1.83 -0.76
C LYS A 85 -8.32 0.37 -0.37
N VAL A 86 -7.47 0.05 0.60
CA VAL A 86 -7.29 -1.33 1.07
C VAL A 86 -8.29 -1.62 2.18
N THR A 87 -9.37 -2.30 1.83
CA THR A 87 -10.38 -2.77 2.79
C THR A 87 -10.11 -4.21 3.21
N ILE A 88 -10.59 -4.59 4.40
CA ILE A 88 -10.51 -5.99 4.87
C ILE A 88 -11.26 -6.90 3.91
N ASP A 89 -12.39 -6.43 3.40
CA ASP A 89 -13.21 -7.17 2.43
C ASP A 89 -12.43 -7.48 1.14
N LEU A 90 -11.70 -6.50 0.60
CA LEU A 90 -10.84 -6.69 -0.56
C LEU A 90 -9.73 -7.72 -0.28
N ILE A 91 -9.08 -7.62 0.88
CA ILE A 91 -8.02 -8.57 1.28
C ILE A 91 -8.61 -9.98 1.37
N GLN A 92 -9.74 -10.15 2.04
CA GLN A 92 -10.43 -11.44 2.15
C GLN A 92 -10.77 -12.01 0.77
N THR A 93 -11.33 -11.18 -0.12
CA THR A 93 -11.72 -11.60 -1.48
C THR A 93 -10.52 -12.06 -2.30
N LEU A 94 -9.42 -11.29 -2.30
CA LEU A 94 -8.22 -11.64 -3.08
C LEU A 94 -7.52 -12.87 -2.52
N VAL A 95 -7.43 -13.01 -1.19
CA VAL A 95 -6.85 -14.21 -0.57
C VAL A 95 -7.72 -15.43 -0.83
N CYS A 96 -9.05 -15.34 -0.76
CA CYS A 96 -9.97 -16.43 -1.10
C CYS A 96 -9.77 -16.89 -2.56
N ARG A 97 -9.66 -15.94 -3.49
CA ARG A 97 -9.41 -16.24 -4.90
C ARG A 97 -8.06 -16.92 -5.10
N PHE A 98 -7.01 -16.44 -4.44
CA PHE A 98 -5.66 -16.99 -4.55
C PHE A 98 -5.60 -18.44 -4.06
N PHE A 99 -6.22 -18.74 -2.92
CA PHE A 99 -6.24 -20.09 -2.34
C PHE A 99 -7.41 -20.95 -2.82
N LYS A 100 -8.26 -20.46 -3.74
CA LYS A 100 -9.41 -21.17 -4.30
C LYS A 100 -10.40 -21.68 -3.23
N ILE A 101 -10.68 -20.86 -2.24
CA ILE A 101 -11.67 -21.11 -1.18
C ILE A 101 -12.75 -20.03 -1.21
N SER A 102 -13.92 -20.34 -0.67
CA SER A 102 -14.98 -19.36 -0.49
C SER A 102 -14.73 -18.48 0.74
N LYS A 103 -15.33 -17.28 0.78
CA LYS A 103 -15.27 -16.39 1.93
C LYS A 103 -15.93 -17.02 3.17
N ASN A 104 -17.01 -17.77 2.97
CA ASN A 104 -17.68 -18.49 4.05
C ASN A 104 -16.78 -19.56 4.68
N GLU A 105 -16.01 -20.28 3.88
CA GLU A 105 -15.02 -21.26 4.36
C GLU A 105 -13.89 -20.58 5.12
N MET A 106 -13.34 -19.48 4.60
CA MET A 106 -12.30 -18.71 5.29
C MET A 106 -12.78 -18.23 6.66
N LEU A 107 -14.01 -17.73 6.76
CA LEU A 107 -14.58 -17.18 7.99
C LEU A 107 -15.14 -18.26 8.93
N SER A 108 -15.27 -19.51 8.48
CA SER A 108 -15.81 -20.62 9.28
C SER A 108 -14.94 -20.92 10.51
N SER A 109 -15.52 -21.64 11.48
CA SER A 109 -14.80 -22.14 12.68
C SER A 109 -13.89 -23.33 12.40
N ARG A 110 -13.94 -23.91 11.18
CA ARG A 110 -13.15 -25.08 10.79
C ARG A 110 -11.66 -24.84 10.94
N ARG A 111 -10.94 -25.88 11.44
CA ARG A 111 -9.50 -25.82 11.74
C ARG A 111 -8.63 -26.64 10.75
N SER A 112 -9.18 -27.08 9.62
CA SER A 112 -8.42 -27.77 8.59
C SER A 112 -7.30 -26.86 8.01
N ARG A 113 -6.14 -27.44 7.76
CA ARG A 113 -4.94 -26.70 7.36
C ARG A 113 -5.17 -25.86 6.09
N TYR A 114 -5.95 -26.37 5.14
CA TYR A 114 -6.28 -25.68 3.90
C TYR A 114 -7.15 -24.43 4.08
N LEU A 115 -7.86 -24.28 5.22
CA LEU A 115 -8.61 -23.07 5.59
C LEU A 115 -7.86 -22.18 6.58
N VAL A 116 -7.09 -22.78 7.49
CA VAL A 116 -6.35 -22.04 8.51
C VAL A 116 -5.25 -21.21 7.87
N ARG A 117 -4.51 -21.76 6.89
CA ARG A 117 -3.42 -21.05 6.25
C ARG A 117 -3.88 -19.81 5.48
N PRO A 118 -4.89 -19.90 4.57
CA PRO A 118 -5.45 -18.71 3.92
C PRO A 118 -5.96 -17.66 4.92
N ARG A 119 -6.66 -18.09 5.98
CA ARG A 119 -7.16 -17.20 7.02
C ARG A 119 -6.03 -16.46 7.74
N GLN A 120 -4.98 -17.16 8.15
CA GLN A 120 -3.81 -16.56 8.77
C GLN A 120 -3.11 -15.56 7.84
N THR A 121 -3.01 -15.89 6.55
CA THR A 121 -2.46 -15.00 5.52
C THR A 121 -3.31 -13.73 5.36
N ALA A 122 -4.64 -13.86 5.30
CA ALA A 122 -5.54 -12.71 5.21
C ALA A 122 -5.45 -11.81 6.46
N ILE A 123 -5.41 -12.40 7.66
CA ILE A 123 -5.22 -11.67 8.92
C ILE A 123 -3.89 -10.92 8.93
N TYR A 124 -2.80 -11.58 8.53
CA TYR A 124 -1.48 -10.98 8.44
C TYR A 124 -1.45 -9.79 7.47
N LEU A 125 -1.99 -9.99 6.26
CA LEU A 125 -2.07 -8.92 5.25
C LEU A 125 -2.94 -7.76 5.73
N THR A 126 -4.06 -8.04 6.40
CA THR A 126 -4.90 -7.01 7.02
C THR A 126 -4.11 -6.19 8.04
N LYS A 127 -3.32 -6.84 8.89
CA LYS A 127 -2.52 -6.16 9.92
C LYS A 127 -1.45 -5.26 9.32
N ILE A 128 -0.79 -5.65 8.23
CA ILE A 128 0.32 -4.88 7.63
C ILE A 128 -0.13 -3.86 6.59
N LEU A 129 -1.34 -4.01 6.01
CA LEU A 129 -1.83 -3.15 4.93
C LEU A 129 -2.95 -2.20 5.36
N THR A 130 -3.42 -2.31 6.61
CA THR A 130 -4.46 -1.42 7.15
C THR A 130 -4.05 -0.89 8.52
N SER A 131 -4.64 0.25 8.92
CA SER A 131 -4.47 0.83 10.25
C SER A 131 -5.39 0.21 11.33
N LYS A 132 -6.06 -0.92 11.01
CA LYS A 132 -7.02 -1.56 11.90
C LYS A 132 -6.37 -2.15 13.14
N SER A 133 -7.02 -1.96 14.28
CA SER A 133 -6.62 -2.57 15.56
C SER A 133 -6.91 -4.08 15.58
N LEU A 134 -6.22 -4.82 16.44
CA LEU A 134 -6.42 -6.27 16.58
C LEU A 134 -7.88 -6.65 16.89
N PRO A 135 -8.61 -5.93 17.78
CA PRO A 135 -10.03 -6.20 18.00
C PRO A 135 -10.90 -5.94 16.77
N GLU A 136 -10.62 -4.89 15.98
CA GLU A 136 -11.34 -4.63 14.73
C GLU A 136 -11.12 -5.75 13.72
N ILE A 137 -9.86 -6.19 13.55
CA ILE A 137 -9.54 -7.33 12.70
C ILE A 137 -10.28 -8.58 13.18
N GLY A 138 -10.28 -8.85 14.48
CA GLY A 138 -10.99 -9.99 15.05
C GLY A 138 -12.47 -10.01 14.71
N ARG A 139 -13.16 -8.87 14.77
CA ARG A 139 -14.58 -8.72 14.39
C ARG A 139 -14.82 -9.10 12.93
N GLU A 140 -14.00 -8.61 12.02
CA GLU A 140 -14.13 -8.89 10.58
C GLU A 140 -13.76 -10.35 10.20
N PHE A 141 -13.08 -11.07 11.08
CA PHE A 141 -12.76 -12.49 10.93
C PHE A 141 -13.62 -13.38 11.84
N SER A 142 -14.94 -13.14 11.86
CA SER A 142 -15.95 -13.91 12.62
C SER A 142 -15.79 -13.83 14.14
N ASN A 143 -15.60 -12.62 14.66
CA ASN A 143 -15.44 -12.31 16.08
C ASN A 143 -14.35 -13.14 16.78
N ARG A 144 -13.22 -13.35 16.09
CA ARG A 144 -12.09 -14.05 16.67
C ARG A 144 -11.41 -13.18 17.72
N ASP A 145 -11.00 -13.84 18.80
CA ASP A 145 -10.25 -13.21 19.89
C ASP A 145 -8.93 -12.58 19.36
N HIS A 146 -8.57 -11.45 19.95
CA HIS A 146 -7.32 -10.75 19.63
C HIS A 146 -6.07 -11.63 19.78
N THR A 147 -6.06 -12.58 20.73
CA THR A 147 -4.99 -13.56 20.90
C THR A 147 -4.84 -14.48 19.68
N THR A 148 -5.97 -14.87 19.06
CA THR A 148 -5.98 -15.63 17.81
C THR A 148 -5.42 -14.80 16.65
N ILE A 149 -5.72 -13.49 16.63
CA ILE A 149 -5.17 -12.58 15.60
C ILE A 149 -3.65 -12.44 15.76
N ILE A 150 -3.16 -12.19 16.99
CA ILE A 150 -1.73 -12.13 17.29
C ILE A 150 -1.00 -13.44 16.91
N HIS A 151 -1.59 -14.57 17.29
CA HIS A 151 -1.03 -15.88 16.93
C HIS A 151 -0.94 -16.08 15.42
N SER A 152 -1.97 -15.66 14.68
CA SER A 152 -2.00 -15.76 13.23
C SER A 152 -0.89 -14.94 12.57
N VAL A 153 -0.69 -13.70 13.02
CA VAL A 153 0.38 -12.82 12.54
C VAL A 153 1.76 -13.45 12.82
N LYS A 154 2.03 -13.82 14.06
CA LYS A 154 3.31 -14.46 14.44
C LYS A 154 3.58 -15.76 13.69
N THR A 155 2.54 -16.53 13.39
CA THR A 155 2.68 -17.77 12.64
C THR A 155 3.15 -17.51 11.21
N ILE A 156 2.58 -16.51 10.54
CA ILE A 156 3.00 -16.13 9.18
C ILE A 156 4.41 -15.54 9.20
N GLU A 157 4.76 -14.70 10.17
CA GLU A 157 6.12 -14.16 10.31
C GLU A 157 7.16 -15.28 10.41
N LYS A 158 6.95 -16.24 11.30
CA LYS A 158 7.85 -17.40 11.43
C LYS A 158 7.94 -18.27 10.17
N LEU A 159 6.85 -18.38 9.43
CA LEU A 159 6.84 -19.14 8.18
C LEU A 159 7.64 -18.43 7.09
N LYS A 160 7.55 -17.12 7.00
CA LYS A 160 8.36 -16.33 6.05
C LYS A 160 9.86 -16.50 6.26
N GLU A 161 10.31 -16.78 7.49
CA GLU A 161 11.72 -17.05 7.78
C GLU A 161 12.20 -18.40 7.22
N LYS A 162 11.28 -19.36 7.06
CA LYS A 162 11.60 -20.76 6.77
C LYS A 162 11.12 -21.26 5.41
N ASP A 163 10.20 -20.54 4.79
CA ASP A 163 9.50 -20.98 3.59
C ASP A 163 9.53 -19.88 2.53
N PRO A 164 10.45 -19.97 1.55
CA PRO A 164 10.55 -19.01 0.44
C PRO A 164 9.26 -18.92 -0.39
N GLU A 165 8.51 -20.02 -0.57
CA GLU A 165 7.25 -20.03 -1.28
C GLU A 165 6.21 -19.16 -0.55
N MET A 166 6.19 -19.21 0.77
CA MET A 166 5.30 -18.35 1.57
C MET A 166 5.63 -16.86 1.37
N VAL A 167 6.91 -16.50 1.31
CA VAL A 167 7.35 -15.13 1.05
C VAL A 167 6.87 -14.67 -0.33
N GLU A 168 7.04 -15.50 -1.35
CA GLU A 168 6.61 -15.20 -2.72
C GLU A 168 5.09 -15.02 -2.80
N ASN A 169 4.33 -15.93 -2.19
CA ASN A 169 2.86 -15.86 -2.16
C ASN A 169 2.35 -14.60 -1.46
N ILE A 170 2.96 -14.21 -0.33
CA ILE A 170 2.62 -12.97 0.37
C ILE A 170 2.94 -11.74 -0.49
N ASN A 171 4.09 -11.72 -1.16
CA ASN A 171 4.48 -10.62 -2.03
C ASN A 171 3.54 -10.49 -3.24
N LYS A 172 3.15 -11.61 -3.86
CA LYS A 172 2.15 -11.64 -4.95
C LYS A 172 0.81 -11.07 -4.49
N LEU A 173 0.30 -11.55 -3.35
CA LEU A 173 -0.96 -11.06 -2.78
C LEU A 173 -0.87 -9.58 -2.38
N LYS A 174 0.20 -9.16 -1.72
CA LYS A 174 0.42 -7.76 -1.36
C LYS A 174 0.39 -6.85 -2.60
N ASN A 175 1.08 -7.25 -3.66
CA ASN A 175 1.08 -6.52 -4.93
C ASN A 175 -0.33 -6.48 -5.55
N GLN A 176 -1.06 -7.58 -5.56
CA GLN A 176 -2.44 -7.59 -6.06
C GLN A 176 -3.35 -6.67 -5.25
N ILE A 177 -3.28 -6.70 -3.92
CA ILE A 177 -4.10 -5.86 -3.04
C ILE A 177 -3.79 -4.37 -3.27
N LEU A 178 -2.51 -4.00 -3.37
CA LEU A 178 -2.11 -2.60 -3.52
C LEU A 178 -2.35 -2.06 -4.94
N TYR A 179 -2.30 -2.91 -5.97
CA TYR A 179 -2.31 -2.47 -7.37
C TYR A 179 -3.61 -2.78 -8.13
N ASN A 180 -4.39 -3.78 -7.71
CA ASN A 180 -5.65 -4.17 -8.38
C ASN A 180 -6.88 -3.40 -7.87
N ASN A 181 -6.71 -2.39 -7.06
CA ASN A 181 -7.80 -1.54 -6.59
C ASN A 181 -8.49 -0.70 -7.69
N LYS A 182 -8.03 -0.81 -8.95
CA LYS A 182 -8.61 -0.05 -10.09
C LYS A 182 -9.66 -0.82 -10.88
N ASP A 183 -9.77 -2.14 -10.69
CA ASP A 183 -10.62 -2.99 -11.55
C ASP A 183 -11.92 -3.45 -10.87
N TYR A 184 -12.29 -2.90 -9.70
CA TYR A 184 -13.48 -3.30 -8.96
C TYR A 184 -14.51 -2.19 -8.72
N GLU A 185 -14.42 -1.07 -9.45
CA GLU A 185 -15.54 -0.15 -9.59
C GLU A 185 -16.30 -0.51 -10.89
N ILE A 186 -17.19 -1.50 -10.78
CA ILE A 186 -18.35 -1.71 -11.65
C ILE A 186 -19.58 -1.82 -10.77
#